data_2ecb18be421d9e262df020843200c056
#
_entry.id   2ecb18be421d9e262df020843200c056
#
_cell.length_a   1.000
_cell.length_b   1.000
_cell.length_c   1.000
_cell.angle_alpha   90.00
_cell.angle_beta   90.00
_cell.angle_gamma   90.00
#
_symmetry.space_group_name_H-M   'P 1'
#
loop_
_entity.id
_entity.type
_entity.pdbx_description
1 polymer ?
#
loop_
_entity_poly.entity_id
_entity_poly.type
_entity_poly.pdbx_seq_one_letter_code
_entity_poly.pdbx_strand_id
1 'polypeptide(L)'
;ASPVFFDKPKNEEEAIRPAVNGILRILKFAKEARVKRVIMTSNFGAVGFTQTDKSRETTEEDWTKPDVKGLSVYEKSKTLVEKAAWDFIKNKDSNLEFATNIPVAILGPSLDSHISGSFHLLGNLLNGTLKAIPNIPLNVVDVRDVADLHIRAMENPNANGQRFIASADGQISFPEIAELLRSQRPKVAQKVAKRLLPNWVLNMASVFNEQAKEGLFLTKMNRNVSNDKAKNLLGWKPISSQEDTILSSVDSMVKFNLLPKVQ
;
A
#
# COMPACT_ATOMS: atom_id res chain seq x y z
N ALA A 1 8.57 -7.29 -11.04
CA ALA A 1 7.40 -6.42 -11.23
C ALA A 1 6.14 -7.28 -11.31
N SER A 2 5.09 -6.86 -10.66
CA SER A 2 3.79 -7.53 -10.66
C SER A 2 2.79 -6.60 -11.35
N PRO A 3 1.95 -7.10 -12.26
CA PRO A 3 0.94 -6.26 -12.87
C PRO A 3 0.01 -5.67 -11.82
N VAL A 4 -0.38 -4.41 -12.03
CA VAL A 4 -1.42 -3.73 -11.25
C VAL A 4 -2.68 -3.77 -12.10
N PHE A 5 -3.75 -4.34 -11.56
CA PHE A 5 -5.03 -4.41 -12.23
C PHE A 5 -5.94 -3.33 -11.64
N PHE A 6 -6.33 -2.35 -12.46
CA PHE A 6 -7.33 -1.35 -12.09
C PHE A 6 -8.76 -1.85 -12.38
N ASP A 7 -8.88 -2.80 -13.32
CA ASP A 7 -10.14 -3.45 -13.65
C ASP A 7 -10.14 -4.91 -13.19
N LYS A 8 -11.32 -5.45 -12.92
CA LYS A 8 -11.47 -6.85 -12.52
C LYS A 8 -11.08 -7.75 -13.71
N PRO A 9 -10.01 -8.58 -13.58
CA PRO A 9 -9.63 -9.48 -14.64
C PRO A 9 -10.71 -10.54 -14.87
N LYS A 10 -10.86 -10.99 -16.11
CA LYS A 10 -11.83 -12.02 -16.51
C LYS A 10 -11.54 -13.37 -15.82
N ASN A 11 -10.28 -13.65 -15.56
CA ASN A 11 -9.83 -14.86 -14.88
C ASN A 11 -8.79 -14.49 -13.81
N GLU A 12 -9.12 -14.75 -12.54
CA GLU A 12 -8.23 -14.46 -11.40
C GLU A 12 -6.91 -15.23 -11.49
N GLU A 13 -6.93 -16.49 -11.88
CA GLU A 13 -5.74 -17.31 -11.98
C GLU A 13 -4.76 -16.78 -13.04
N GLU A 14 -5.28 -16.34 -14.19
CA GLU A 14 -4.47 -15.72 -15.25
C GLU A 14 -3.83 -14.40 -14.81
N ALA A 15 -4.46 -13.69 -13.88
CA ALA A 15 -3.92 -12.47 -13.29
C ALA A 15 -2.85 -12.76 -12.22
N ILE A 16 -3.04 -13.78 -11.39
CA ILE A 16 -2.17 -14.12 -10.25
C ILE A 16 -0.94 -14.92 -10.68
N ARG A 17 -1.14 -15.92 -11.55
CA ARG A 17 -0.07 -16.84 -11.97
C ARG A 17 1.20 -16.16 -12.52
N PRO A 18 1.13 -15.13 -13.38
CA PRO A 18 2.33 -14.44 -13.85
C PRO A 18 3.12 -13.77 -12.72
N ALA A 19 2.43 -13.23 -11.70
CA ALA A 19 3.07 -12.59 -10.57
C ALA A 19 3.78 -13.61 -9.66
N VAL A 20 3.14 -14.74 -9.38
CA VAL A 20 3.72 -15.85 -8.61
C VAL A 20 4.92 -16.46 -9.36
N ASN A 21 4.75 -16.76 -10.65
CA ASN A 21 5.85 -17.28 -11.46
C ASN A 21 7.01 -16.28 -11.57
N GLY A 22 6.70 -14.98 -11.60
CA GLY A 22 7.70 -13.92 -11.65
C GLY A 22 8.62 -13.94 -10.43
N ILE A 23 8.07 -13.97 -9.21
CA ILE A 23 8.90 -14.00 -8.00
C ILE A 23 9.69 -15.31 -7.87
N LEU A 24 9.07 -16.44 -8.18
CA LEU A 24 9.75 -17.74 -8.11
C LEU A 24 10.93 -17.81 -9.09
N ARG A 25 10.77 -17.23 -10.27
CA ARG A 25 11.85 -17.12 -11.28
C ARG A 25 13.00 -16.26 -10.79
N ILE A 26 12.68 -15.08 -10.18
CA ILE A 26 13.71 -14.19 -9.62
C ILE A 26 14.47 -14.90 -8.50
N LEU A 27 13.81 -15.55 -7.57
CA LEU A 27 14.44 -16.26 -6.46
C LEU A 27 15.30 -17.44 -6.95
N LYS A 28 14.82 -18.17 -7.97
CA LYS A 28 15.61 -19.25 -8.59
C LYS A 28 16.91 -18.70 -9.19
N PHE A 29 16.85 -17.67 -10.00
CA PHE A 29 18.04 -17.08 -10.62
C PHE A 29 18.96 -16.40 -9.60
N ALA A 30 18.42 -15.75 -8.57
CA ALA A 30 19.22 -15.19 -7.48
C ALA A 30 20.02 -16.29 -6.76
N LYS A 31 19.38 -17.44 -6.51
CA LYS A 31 20.06 -18.62 -5.94
C LYS A 31 21.16 -19.14 -6.86
N GLU A 32 20.87 -19.36 -8.15
CA GLU A 32 21.83 -19.83 -9.15
C GLU A 32 23.02 -18.89 -9.31
N ALA A 33 22.78 -17.58 -9.26
CA ALA A 33 23.78 -16.53 -9.31
C ALA A 33 24.54 -16.32 -7.96
N ARG A 34 24.22 -17.11 -6.93
CA ARG A 34 24.81 -16.99 -5.58
C ARG A 34 24.65 -15.59 -4.97
N VAL A 35 23.53 -14.93 -5.25
CA VAL A 35 23.18 -13.69 -4.57
C VAL A 35 23.10 -13.96 -3.07
N LYS A 36 23.71 -13.09 -2.26
CA LYS A 36 23.71 -13.26 -0.81
C LYS A 36 22.31 -13.06 -0.22
N ARG A 37 21.63 -11.98 -0.62
CA ARG A 37 20.34 -11.59 -0.04
C ARG A 37 19.41 -10.98 -1.09
N VAL A 38 18.13 -11.29 -0.97
CA VAL A 38 17.05 -10.65 -1.73
C VAL A 38 16.11 -9.95 -0.75
N ILE A 39 15.84 -8.66 -0.98
CA ILE A 39 14.80 -7.91 -0.29
C ILE A 39 13.64 -7.72 -1.27
N MET A 40 12.52 -8.33 -0.96
CA MET A 40 11.32 -8.22 -1.78
C MET A 40 10.45 -7.05 -1.32
N THR A 41 10.09 -6.15 -2.24
CA THR A 41 8.99 -5.22 -1.99
C THR A 41 7.68 -5.98 -2.10
N SER A 42 7.06 -6.26 -0.96
CA SER A 42 5.72 -6.81 -0.87
C SER A 42 4.68 -5.67 -0.87
N ASN A 43 3.55 -5.87 -0.20
CA ASN A 43 2.49 -4.88 -0.10
C ASN A 43 1.64 -5.14 1.15
N PHE A 44 1.13 -4.09 1.79
CA PHE A 44 0.24 -4.21 2.95
C PHE A 44 -1.02 -5.06 2.65
N GLY A 45 -1.38 -5.20 1.38
CA GLY A 45 -2.40 -6.14 0.92
C GLY A 45 -2.15 -7.60 1.35
N ALA A 46 -0.90 -8.00 1.57
CA ALA A 46 -0.57 -9.33 2.06
C ALA A 46 -0.76 -9.51 3.57
N VAL A 47 -0.93 -8.43 4.33
CA VAL A 47 -0.96 -8.43 5.81
C VAL A 47 -2.33 -8.07 6.36
N GLY A 48 -2.82 -6.87 6.06
CA GLY A 48 -3.86 -6.21 6.84
C GLY A 48 -5.26 -6.20 6.24
N PHE A 49 -5.47 -6.62 5.00
CA PHE A 49 -6.75 -6.40 4.32
C PHE A 49 -7.92 -7.24 4.85
N THR A 50 -7.66 -8.30 5.57
CA THR A 50 -8.71 -9.07 6.26
C THR A 50 -8.64 -8.96 7.78
N GLN A 51 -7.78 -8.08 8.30
CA GLN A 51 -7.72 -7.77 9.71
C GLN A 51 -8.80 -6.73 10.05
N THR A 52 -9.75 -7.13 10.88
CA THR A 52 -10.90 -6.28 11.29
C THR A 52 -10.98 -6.03 12.78
N ASP A 53 -10.17 -6.74 13.58
CA ASP A 53 -10.10 -6.55 15.03
C ASP A 53 -9.34 -5.27 15.35
N LYS A 54 -10.08 -4.23 15.75
CA LYS A 54 -9.55 -2.90 16.09
C LYS A 54 -9.02 -2.80 17.53
N SER A 55 -9.13 -3.88 18.32
CA SER A 55 -8.63 -3.90 19.70
C SER A 55 -7.12 -4.17 19.80
N ARG A 56 -6.49 -4.57 18.71
CA ARG A 56 -5.05 -4.82 18.63
C ARG A 56 -4.41 -4.20 17.39
N GLU A 57 -3.11 -4.10 17.40
CA GLU A 57 -2.36 -3.67 16.20
C GLU A 57 -2.30 -4.78 15.14
N THR A 58 -2.23 -4.35 13.89
CA THR A 58 -1.83 -5.19 12.76
C THR A 58 -0.31 -5.21 12.68
N THR A 59 0.27 -6.38 12.71
CA THR A 59 1.72 -6.60 12.70
C THR A 59 2.16 -7.49 11.54
N GLU A 60 3.45 -7.71 11.41
CA GLU A 60 4.03 -8.59 10.40
C GLU A 60 3.64 -10.08 10.56
N GLU A 61 3.11 -10.46 11.71
CA GLU A 61 2.61 -11.83 11.95
C GLU A 61 1.27 -12.09 11.27
N ASP A 62 0.55 -11.00 10.97
CA ASP A 62 -0.73 -11.09 10.27
C ASP A 62 -0.58 -11.45 8.80
N TRP A 63 -1.57 -12.17 8.30
CA TRP A 63 -1.71 -12.48 6.89
C TRP A 63 -3.13 -12.22 6.42
N THR A 64 -3.24 -11.56 5.29
CA THR A 64 -4.52 -11.46 4.59
C THR A 64 -4.97 -12.86 4.16
N LYS A 65 -6.25 -13.15 4.43
CA LYS A 65 -6.89 -14.43 4.03
C LYS A 65 -7.37 -14.30 2.59
N PRO A 66 -6.77 -15.00 1.61
CA PRO A 66 -7.06 -14.77 0.18
C PRO A 66 -8.49 -15.17 -0.23
N ASP A 67 -9.16 -16.01 0.57
CA ASP A 67 -10.48 -16.55 0.24
C ASP A 67 -11.64 -15.72 0.82
N VAL A 68 -11.35 -14.59 1.49
CA VAL A 68 -12.38 -13.71 2.06
C VAL A 68 -13.13 -13.01 0.93
N LYS A 69 -14.47 -13.11 0.99
CA LYS A 69 -15.36 -12.46 0.02
C LYS A 69 -15.22 -10.94 0.07
N GLY A 70 -15.03 -10.33 -1.08
CA GLY A 70 -14.88 -8.88 -1.23
C GLY A 70 -13.43 -8.41 -1.29
N LEU A 71 -12.46 -9.31 -1.10
CA LEU A 71 -11.06 -9.03 -1.35
C LEU A 71 -10.83 -8.90 -2.87
N SER A 72 -10.10 -7.87 -3.29
CA SER A 72 -9.80 -7.68 -4.71
C SER A 72 -8.75 -8.71 -5.18
N VAL A 73 -8.72 -8.92 -6.50
CA VAL A 73 -7.71 -9.80 -7.13
C VAL A 73 -6.30 -9.29 -6.88
N TYR A 74 -6.15 -7.98 -6.73
CA TYR A 74 -4.87 -7.35 -6.44
C TYR A 74 -4.31 -7.77 -5.07
N GLU A 75 -5.05 -7.57 -3.97
CA GLU A 75 -4.61 -7.97 -2.63
C GLU A 75 -4.43 -9.47 -2.50
N LYS A 76 -5.33 -10.25 -3.13
CA LYS A 76 -5.20 -11.72 -3.23
C LYS A 76 -3.89 -12.11 -3.92
N SER A 77 -3.58 -11.47 -5.06
CA SER A 77 -2.31 -11.67 -5.77
C SER A 77 -1.10 -11.36 -4.90
N LYS A 78 -1.10 -10.21 -4.21
CA LYS A 78 0.03 -9.81 -3.33
C LYS A 78 0.26 -10.80 -2.22
N THR A 79 -0.81 -11.30 -1.59
CA THR A 79 -0.73 -12.33 -0.56
C THR A 79 -0.13 -13.64 -1.08
N LEU A 80 -0.62 -14.11 -2.22
CA LEU A 80 -0.16 -15.39 -2.80
C LEU A 80 1.28 -15.30 -3.30
N VAL A 81 1.68 -14.18 -3.87
CA VAL A 81 3.05 -13.93 -4.32
C VAL A 81 4.03 -13.95 -3.14
N GLU A 82 3.70 -13.27 -2.04
CA GLU A 82 4.58 -13.25 -0.87
C GLU A 82 4.66 -14.62 -0.21
N LYS A 83 3.53 -15.33 -0.06
CA LYS A 83 3.52 -16.71 0.45
C LYS A 83 4.38 -17.63 -0.40
N ALA A 84 4.22 -17.59 -1.73
CA ALA A 84 5.03 -18.41 -2.64
C ALA A 84 6.54 -18.13 -2.52
N ALA A 85 6.92 -16.86 -2.29
CA ALA A 85 8.32 -16.51 -2.05
C ALA A 85 8.84 -17.14 -0.75
N TRP A 86 8.10 -17.01 0.34
CA TRP A 86 8.47 -17.62 1.63
C TRP A 86 8.51 -19.14 1.57
N ASP A 87 7.58 -19.80 0.88
CA ASP A 87 7.58 -21.25 0.69
C ASP A 87 8.79 -21.70 -0.13
N PHE A 88 9.17 -20.93 -1.17
CA PHE A 88 10.39 -21.21 -1.94
C PHE A 88 11.64 -21.17 -1.05
N ILE A 89 11.76 -20.17 -0.19
CA ILE A 89 12.92 -20.01 0.70
C ILE A 89 12.97 -21.14 1.74
N LYS A 90 11.83 -21.49 2.34
CA LYS A 90 11.75 -22.55 3.37
C LYS A 90 12.08 -23.95 2.83
N ASN A 91 11.66 -24.23 1.60
CA ASN A 91 11.74 -25.58 1.02
C ASN A 91 13.01 -25.86 0.21
N LYS A 92 13.97 -24.93 0.20
CA LYS A 92 15.19 -25.09 -0.58
C LYS A 92 16.42 -24.97 0.31
N ASP A 93 17.29 -26.00 0.30
CA ASP A 93 18.65 -25.88 0.80
C ASP A 93 19.36 -24.74 0.06
N SER A 94 19.30 -23.57 0.64
CA SER A 94 19.75 -22.34 -0.01
C SER A 94 20.36 -21.42 1.04
N ASN A 95 21.58 -20.97 0.77
CA ASN A 95 22.21 -19.89 1.55
C ASN A 95 21.65 -18.51 1.16
N LEU A 96 20.61 -18.44 0.33
CA LEU A 96 19.97 -17.19 -0.05
C LEU A 96 19.20 -16.61 1.12
N GLU A 97 19.69 -15.51 1.66
CA GLU A 97 18.97 -14.73 2.66
C GLU A 97 17.78 -13.99 2.02
N PHE A 98 16.68 -13.90 2.74
CA PHE A 98 15.46 -13.29 2.22
C PHE A 98 14.73 -12.48 3.29
N ALA A 99 14.26 -11.29 2.92
CA ALA A 99 13.35 -10.50 3.73
C ALA A 99 12.31 -9.79 2.85
N THR A 100 11.21 -9.38 3.45
CA THR A 100 10.17 -8.62 2.76
C THR A 100 9.93 -7.28 3.43
N ASN A 101 9.89 -6.20 2.63
CA ASN A 101 9.39 -4.91 3.04
C ASN A 101 7.95 -4.75 2.54
N ILE A 102 7.05 -4.40 3.45
CA ILE A 102 5.60 -4.40 3.26
C ILE A 102 5.09 -2.96 3.37
N PRO A 103 5.20 -2.17 2.31
CA PRO A 103 4.74 -0.79 2.35
C PRO A 103 3.21 -0.72 2.33
N VAL A 104 2.70 0.26 3.08
CA VAL A 104 1.34 0.78 2.95
C VAL A 104 1.22 1.66 1.70
N ALA A 105 0.32 2.63 1.62
CA ALA A 105 0.23 3.53 0.47
C ALA A 105 1.51 4.38 0.35
N ILE A 106 2.33 4.10 -0.67
CA ILE A 106 3.56 4.86 -0.92
C ILE A 106 3.21 6.16 -1.63
N LEU A 107 3.54 7.26 -0.99
CA LEU A 107 3.40 8.63 -1.47
C LEU A 107 4.73 9.37 -1.27
N GLY A 108 4.73 10.70 -1.41
CA GLY A 108 5.92 11.51 -1.24
C GLY A 108 6.38 12.18 -2.53
N PRO A 109 7.56 12.79 -2.54
CA PRO A 109 8.06 13.51 -3.71
C PRO A 109 8.39 12.55 -4.85
N SER A 110 7.96 12.90 -6.07
CA SER A 110 8.33 12.17 -7.29
C SER A 110 9.55 12.81 -7.97
N LEU A 111 10.37 11.97 -8.60
CA LEU A 111 11.53 12.42 -9.38
C LEU A 111 11.13 12.85 -10.80
N ASP A 112 10.07 12.28 -11.33
CA ASP A 112 9.56 12.55 -12.68
C ASP A 112 8.02 12.45 -12.75
N SER A 113 7.46 12.43 -13.95
CA SER A 113 6.02 12.31 -14.20
C SER A 113 5.46 10.89 -14.00
N HIS A 114 6.30 9.88 -13.76
CA HIS A 114 5.87 8.51 -13.51
C HIS A 114 5.54 8.32 -12.02
N ILE A 115 4.28 8.43 -11.69
CA ILE A 115 3.79 8.30 -10.32
C ILE A 115 3.23 6.91 -10.04
N SER A 116 3.29 6.49 -8.76
CA SER A 116 2.75 5.21 -8.34
C SER A 116 1.20 5.21 -8.34
N GLY A 117 0.63 4.00 -8.33
CA GLY A 117 -0.83 3.83 -8.24
C GLY A 117 -1.46 4.50 -7.01
N SER A 118 -0.70 4.68 -5.91
CA SER A 118 -1.20 5.36 -4.70
C SER A 118 -1.58 6.82 -4.94
N PHE A 119 -0.98 7.48 -5.92
CA PHE A 119 -1.33 8.86 -6.27
C PHE A 119 -2.75 9.01 -6.81
N HIS A 120 -3.36 7.93 -7.31
CA HIS A 120 -4.78 7.96 -7.71
C HIS A 120 -5.71 8.27 -6.53
N LEU A 121 -5.32 7.94 -5.29
CA LEU A 121 -6.07 8.30 -4.09
C LEU A 121 -6.22 9.82 -3.97
N LEU A 122 -5.12 10.54 -4.18
CA LEU A 122 -5.10 12.01 -4.17
C LEU A 122 -5.79 12.59 -5.42
N GLY A 123 -5.55 11.99 -6.59
CA GLY A 123 -6.19 12.38 -7.85
C GLY A 123 -7.71 12.33 -7.75
N ASN A 124 -8.29 11.29 -7.15
CA ASN A 124 -9.72 11.14 -6.96
C ASN A 124 -10.34 12.20 -6.03
N LEU A 125 -9.58 12.69 -5.05
CA LEU A 125 -10.00 13.81 -4.23
C LEU A 125 -9.92 15.13 -5.01
N LEU A 126 -8.83 15.35 -5.75
CA LEU A 126 -8.51 16.63 -6.39
C LEU A 126 -9.29 16.88 -7.69
N ASN A 127 -9.70 15.82 -8.41
CA ASN A 127 -10.42 15.95 -9.69
C ASN A 127 -11.90 16.32 -9.53
N GLY A 128 -12.44 16.28 -8.30
CA GLY A 128 -13.84 16.64 -8.01
C GLY A 128 -14.86 15.57 -8.42
N THR A 129 -14.44 14.35 -8.74
CA THR A 129 -15.35 13.22 -9.03
C THR A 129 -16.09 12.78 -7.77
N LEU A 130 -15.43 12.84 -6.62
CA LEU A 130 -16.04 12.57 -5.33
C LEU A 130 -16.87 13.77 -4.88
N LYS A 131 -18.20 13.65 -4.95
CA LYS A 131 -19.14 14.71 -4.50
C LYS A 131 -19.32 14.71 -2.97
N ALA A 132 -19.00 13.61 -2.32
CA ALA A 132 -18.95 13.45 -0.88
C ALA A 132 -17.82 12.49 -0.52
N ILE A 133 -17.15 12.72 0.61
CA ILE A 133 -15.94 12.02 1.01
C ILE A 133 -16.30 10.90 1.97
N PRO A 134 -16.00 9.62 1.65
CA PRO A 134 -16.21 8.52 2.57
C PRO A 134 -15.18 8.57 3.70
N ASN A 135 -15.59 8.18 4.91
CA ASN A 135 -14.68 8.09 6.05
C ASN A 135 -13.87 6.78 5.99
N ILE A 136 -12.88 6.74 5.10
CA ILE A 136 -11.99 5.60 4.93
C ILE A 136 -10.63 5.95 5.53
N PRO A 137 -10.17 5.23 6.56
CA PRO A 137 -8.84 5.43 7.13
C PRO A 137 -7.78 4.80 6.22
N LEU A 138 -6.62 5.44 6.16
CA LEU A 138 -5.44 5.03 5.40
C LEU A 138 -4.20 5.05 6.27
N ASN A 139 -3.20 4.28 5.85
CA ASN A 139 -1.82 4.43 6.31
C ASN A 139 -0.98 4.83 5.11
N VAL A 140 -0.06 5.76 5.32
CA VAL A 140 0.80 6.34 4.30
C VAL A 140 2.25 6.19 4.72
N VAL A 141 3.13 6.05 3.75
CA VAL A 141 4.58 6.06 3.96
C VAL A 141 5.26 6.84 2.85
N ASP A 142 6.29 7.61 3.20
CA ASP A 142 7.08 8.34 2.22
C ASP A 142 7.97 7.39 1.41
N VAL A 143 8.09 7.63 0.11
CA VAL A 143 8.91 6.82 -0.78
C VAL A 143 10.38 6.77 -0.34
N ARG A 144 10.88 7.85 0.28
CA ARG A 144 12.25 7.93 0.81
C ARG A 144 12.44 7.02 2.02
N ASP A 145 11.42 6.92 2.87
CA ASP A 145 11.39 6.01 4.02
C ASP A 145 11.34 4.55 3.58
N VAL A 146 10.60 4.25 2.50
CA VAL A 146 10.60 2.90 1.91
C VAL A 146 11.98 2.55 1.35
N ALA A 147 12.63 3.49 0.67
CA ALA A 147 13.99 3.29 0.14
C ALA A 147 15.02 3.04 1.27
N ASP A 148 14.98 3.85 2.34
CA ASP A 148 15.83 3.67 3.52
C ASP A 148 15.61 2.30 4.18
N LEU A 149 14.34 1.88 4.31
CA LEU A 149 14.03 0.56 4.86
C LEU A 149 14.62 -0.58 4.01
N HIS A 150 14.63 -0.45 2.68
CA HIS A 150 15.26 -1.44 1.80
C HIS A 150 16.77 -1.52 2.03
N ILE A 151 17.44 -0.37 2.15
CA ILE A 151 18.88 -0.31 2.41
C ILE A 151 19.21 -0.96 3.76
N ARG A 152 18.48 -0.59 4.82
CA ARG A 152 18.66 -1.16 6.16
C ARG A 152 18.42 -2.67 6.19
N ALA A 153 17.36 -3.15 5.54
CA ALA A 153 17.08 -4.59 5.45
C ALA A 153 18.14 -5.33 4.64
N MET A 154 18.78 -4.68 3.65
CA MET A 154 19.85 -5.27 2.86
C MET A 154 21.15 -5.40 3.66
N GLU A 155 21.47 -4.40 4.51
CA GLU A 155 22.73 -4.32 5.24
C GLU A 155 22.67 -5.05 6.60
N ASN A 156 21.54 -5.03 7.31
CA ASN A 156 21.44 -5.58 8.64
C ASN A 156 21.33 -7.12 8.60
N PRO A 157 22.24 -7.87 9.26
CA PRO A 157 22.22 -9.33 9.29
C PRO A 157 20.94 -9.89 9.91
N ASN A 158 20.33 -9.18 10.86
CA ASN A 158 19.09 -9.61 11.54
C ASN A 158 17.84 -9.49 10.66
N ALA A 159 17.96 -8.92 9.46
CA ALA A 159 16.83 -8.84 8.52
C ALA A 159 16.50 -10.17 7.85
N ASN A 160 17.45 -11.12 7.83
CA ASN A 160 17.21 -12.43 7.21
C ASN A 160 16.05 -13.16 7.88
N GLY A 161 15.12 -13.70 7.09
CA GLY A 161 13.95 -14.42 7.57
C GLY A 161 12.86 -13.49 8.11
N GLN A 162 12.94 -12.17 7.92
CA GLN A 162 12.03 -11.20 8.51
C GLN A 162 11.13 -10.51 7.48
N ARG A 163 9.96 -10.10 7.99
CA ARG A 163 9.00 -9.22 7.32
C ARG A 163 9.01 -7.88 8.04
N PHE A 164 8.91 -6.76 7.31
CA PHE A 164 8.91 -5.41 7.88
C PHE A 164 7.81 -4.56 7.28
N ILE A 165 6.91 -4.05 8.08
CA ILE A 165 5.89 -3.10 7.65
C ILE A 165 6.54 -1.70 7.53
N ALA A 166 6.39 -1.10 6.36
CA ALA A 166 6.77 0.28 6.09
C ALA A 166 5.52 1.17 6.14
N SER A 167 5.31 1.83 7.27
CA SER A 167 4.23 2.78 7.51
C SER A 167 4.75 3.97 8.31
N ALA A 168 4.36 5.20 7.98
CA ALA A 168 4.52 6.30 8.92
C ALA A 168 3.67 6.04 10.17
N ASP A 169 3.97 6.75 11.26
CA ASP A 169 3.23 6.58 12.50
C ASP A 169 1.78 7.07 12.36
N GLY A 170 0.86 6.33 12.99
CA GLY A 170 -0.56 6.66 12.99
C GLY A 170 -1.31 6.28 11.72
N GLN A 171 -2.44 6.95 11.51
CA GLN A 171 -3.31 6.79 10.35
C GLN A 171 -3.93 8.14 9.98
N ILE A 172 -4.36 8.29 8.74
CA ILE A 172 -5.06 9.48 8.25
C ILE A 172 -6.28 9.05 7.42
N SER A 173 -7.41 9.73 7.58
CA SER A 173 -8.62 9.43 6.81
C SER A 173 -8.77 10.33 5.59
N PHE A 174 -9.57 9.91 4.62
CA PHE A 174 -9.89 10.75 3.47
C PHE A 174 -10.48 12.13 3.85
N PRO A 175 -11.38 12.27 4.86
CA PRO A 175 -11.81 13.57 5.34
C PRO A 175 -10.66 14.45 5.85
N GLU A 176 -9.73 13.88 6.63
CA GLU A 176 -8.55 14.61 7.14
C GLU A 176 -7.62 15.02 6.00
N ILE A 177 -7.37 14.13 5.02
CA ILE A 177 -6.61 14.49 3.81
C ILE A 177 -7.29 15.64 3.06
N ALA A 178 -8.61 15.59 2.89
CA ALA A 178 -9.35 16.64 2.20
C ALA A 178 -9.28 17.97 2.94
N GLU A 179 -9.32 17.98 4.27
CA GLU A 179 -9.15 19.19 5.09
C GLU A 179 -7.72 19.73 4.99
N LEU A 180 -6.73 18.85 5.10
CA LEU A 180 -5.32 19.18 4.93
C LEU A 180 -5.07 19.86 3.57
N LEU A 181 -5.62 19.32 2.50
CA LEU A 181 -5.46 19.87 1.16
C LEU A 181 -6.16 21.22 1.01
N ARG A 182 -7.38 21.38 1.55
CA ARG A 182 -8.10 22.65 1.51
C ARG A 182 -7.38 23.75 2.29
N SER A 183 -6.80 23.43 3.44
CA SER A 183 -6.09 24.38 4.29
C SER A 183 -4.71 24.74 3.74
N GLN A 184 -3.93 23.74 3.31
CA GLN A 184 -2.52 23.92 2.95
C GLN A 184 -2.29 24.12 1.43
N ARG A 185 -3.20 23.67 0.57
CA ARG A 185 -3.12 23.77 -0.90
C ARG A 185 -4.43 24.26 -1.52
N PRO A 186 -5.00 25.41 -1.05
CA PRO A 186 -6.35 25.86 -1.45
C PRO A 186 -6.51 26.05 -2.96
N LYS A 187 -5.45 26.46 -3.67
CA LYS A 187 -5.47 26.65 -5.13
C LYS A 187 -5.67 25.34 -5.88
N VAL A 188 -5.12 24.24 -5.36
CA VAL A 188 -5.20 22.89 -5.95
C VAL A 188 -6.48 22.17 -5.52
N ALA A 189 -6.92 22.42 -4.29
CA ALA A 189 -8.04 21.73 -3.65
C ALA A 189 -9.42 22.35 -3.94
N GLN A 190 -9.57 23.21 -4.95
CA GLN A 190 -10.83 23.91 -5.25
C GLN A 190 -12.01 22.95 -5.51
N LYS A 191 -11.73 21.80 -6.11
CA LYS A 191 -12.74 20.78 -6.45
C LYS A 191 -12.92 19.72 -5.35
N VAL A 192 -12.13 19.78 -4.28
CA VAL A 192 -12.24 18.81 -3.16
C VAL A 192 -13.56 19.02 -2.43
N ALA A 193 -14.37 17.95 -2.37
CA ALA A 193 -15.67 18.00 -1.73
C ALA A 193 -15.56 18.40 -0.25
N LYS A 194 -16.60 19.11 0.25
CA LYS A 194 -16.70 19.52 1.66
C LYS A 194 -17.61 18.61 2.48
N ARG A 195 -18.48 17.86 1.79
CA ARG A 195 -19.47 16.98 2.44
C ARG A 195 -18.87 15.62 2.75
N LEU A 196 -19.16 15.10 3.92
CA LEU A 196 -18.88 13.72 4.27
C LEU A 196 -19.95 12.81 3.67
N LEU A 197 -19.55 11.64 3.21
CA LEU A 197 -20.47 10.58 2.79
C LEU A 197 -20.89 9.78 4.03
N PRO A 198 -22.18 9.82 4.43
CA PRO A 198 -22.62 9.03 5.56
C PRO A 198 -22.46 7.53 5.31
N ASN A 199 -22.09 6.77 6.33
CA ASN A 199 -21.87 5.32 6.19
C ASN A 199 -23.10 4.56 5.69
N TRP A 200 -24.31 5.01 6.03
CA TRP A 200 -25.53 4.36 5.56
C TRP A 200 -25.72 4.52 4.03
N VAL A 201 -25.31 5.68 3.46
CA VAL A 201 -25.34 5.89 2.01
C VAL A 201 -24.35 4.97 1.32
N LEU A 202 -23.12 4.84 1.88
CA LEU A 202 -22.11 3.92 1.37
C LEU A 202 -22.60 2.47 1.42
N ASN A 203 -23.27 2.07 2.51
CA ASN A 203 -23.88 0.75 2.64
C ASN A 203 -24.94 0.49 1.57
N MET A 204 -25.86 1.44 1.33
CA MET A 204 -26.87 1.30 0.29
C MET A 204 -26.26 1.24 -1.11
N ALA A 205 -25.32 2.12 -1.41
CA ALA A 205 -24.64 2.17 -2.71
C ALA A 205 -23.83 0.88 -2.98
N SER A 206 -23.28 0.23 -1.96
CA SER A 206 -22.49 -1.00 -2.08
C SER A 206 -23.27 -2.21 -2.64
N VAL A 207 -24.60 -2.15 -2.63
CA VAL A 207 -25.46 -3.20 -3.22
C VAL A 207 -25.40 -3.15 -4.75
N PHE A 208 -25.23 -1.96 -5.33
CA PHE A 208 -25.36 -1.72 -6.77
C PHE A 208 -24.06 -1.24 -7.43
N ASN A 209 -23.05 -0.89 -6.65
CA ASN A 209 -21.82 -0.28 -7.15
C ASN A 209 -20.58 -0.95 -6.53
N GLU A 210 -19.72 -1.52 -7.36
CA GLU A 210 -18.51 -2.24 -6.91
C GLU A 210 -17.53 -1.31 -6.20
N GLN A 211 -17.39 -0.05 -6.62
CA GLN A 211 -16.50 0.92 -5.95
C GLN A 211 -17.00 1.26 -4.53
N ALA A 212 -18.33 1.39 -4.37
CA ALA A 212 -18.92 1.60 -3.05
C ALA A 212 -18.76 0.36 -2.16
N LYS A 213 -18.82 -0.83 -2.73
CA LYS A 213 -18.58 -2.10 -2.03
C LYS A 213 -17.14 -2.23 -1.57
N GLU A 214 -16.17 -1.87 -2.42
CA GLU A 214 -14.75 -1.79 -2.06
C GLU A 214 -14.53 -0.74 -0.95
N GLY A 215 -15.08 0.47 -1.11
CA GLY A 215 -15.03 1.51 -0.09
C GLY A 215 -15.60 1.04 1.26
N LEU A 216 -16.74 0.34 1.25
CA LEU A 216 -17.32 -0.24 2.46
C LEU A 216 -16.42 -1.31 3.08
N PHE A 217 -15.79 -2.15 2.27
CA PHE A 217 -14.82 -3.12 2.75
C PHE A 217 -13.64 -2.42 3.46
N LEU A 218 -13.10 -1.37 2.86
CA LEU A 218 -11.99 -0.60 3.42
C LEU A 218 -12.33 0.08 4.75
N THR A 219 -13.58 0.50 4.99
CA THR A 219 -13.99 1.09 6.27
C THR A 219 -13.93 0.11 7.45
N LYS A 220 -14.02 -1.19 7.17
CA LYS A 220 -14.03 -2.25 8.17
C LYS A 220 -12.63 -2.68 8.62
N MET A 221 -11.63 -2.37 7.82
CA MET A 221 -10.26 -2.79 8.08
C MET A 221 -9.70 -2.13 9.33
N ASN A 222 -8.87 -2.87 10.04
CA ASN A 222 -8.03 -2.32 11.09
C ASN A 222 -6.85 -1.58 10.47
N ARG A 223 -6.75 -0.28 10.77
CA ARG A 223 -5.65 0.60 10.34
C ARG A 223 -4.73 1.00 11.48
N ASN A 224 -4.91 0.39 12.66
CA ASN A 224 -3.91 0.47 13.73
C ASN A 224 -2.75 -0.48 13.36
N VAL A 225 -1.73 0.06 12.71
CA VAL A 225 -0.63 -0.69 12.10
C VAL A 225 0.66 -0.40 12.86
N SER A 226 1.33 -1.44 13.34
CA SER A 226 2.64 -1.31 13.98
C SER A 226 3.76 -1.32 12.94
N ASN A 227 4.73 -0.43 13.13
CA ASN A 227 6.01 -0.40 12.43
C ASN A 227 7.19 -0.65 13.38
N ASP A 228 6.89 -1.10 14.59
CA ASP A 228 7.85 -1.25 15.67
C ASP A 228 8.95 -2.26 15.36
N LYS A 229 8.65 -3.30 14.60
CA LYS A 229 9.67 -4.29 14.19
C LYS A 229 10.76 -3.65 13.33
N ALA A 230 10.38 -2.81 12.36
CA ALA A 230 11.35 -2.07 11.56
C ALA A 230 12.17 -1.09 12.41
N LYS A 231 11.53 -0.39 13.35
CA LYS A 231 12.21 0.52 14.29
C LYS A 231 13.19 -0.21 15.19
N ASN A 232 12.74 -1.28 15.84
CA ASN A 232 13.52 -1.96 16.86
C ASN A 232 14.66 -2.80 16.29
N LEU A 233 14.41 -3.49 15.16
CA LEU A 233 15.40 -4.42 14.59
C LEU A 233 16.37 -3.75 13.62
N LEU A 234 15.89 -2.75 12.87
CA LEU A 234 16.69 -2.09 11.83
C LEU A 234 17.08 -0.65 12.19
N GLY A 235 16.62 -0.12 13.32
CA GLY A 235 16.83 1.29 13.68
C GLY A 235 16.17 2.25 12.67
N TRP A 236 15.18 1.76 11.93
CA TRP A 236 14.45 2.56 10.95
C TRP A 236 13.56 3.59 11.65
N LYS A 237 13.42 4.77 11.07
CA LYS A 237 12.52 5.82 11.56
C LYS A 237 11.94 6.57 10.38
N PRO A 238 10.60 6.74 10.30
CA PRO A 238 10.00 7.61 9.29
C PRO A 238 10.54 9.03 9.42
N ILE A 239 10.98 9.62 8.31
CA ILE A 239 11.49 10.99 8.24
C ILE A 239 10.39 12.02 8.02
N SER A 240 9.23 11.56 7.51
CA SER A 240 8.09 12.41 7.17
C SER A 240 6.84 11.99 7.93
N SER A 241 6.03 12.97 8.35
CA SER A 241 4.67 12.72 8.78
C SER A 241 3.81 12.27 7.59
N GLN A 242 2.61 11.75 7.87
CA GLN A 242 1.65 11.41 6.81
C GLN A 242 1.20 12.68 6.06
N GLU A 243 1.02 13.78 6.78
CA GLU A 243 0.64 15.08 6.24
C GLU A 243 1.70 15.62 5.27
N ASP A 244 2.97 15.65 5.69
CA ASP A 244 4.09 16.13 4.86
C ASP A 244 4.26 15.27 3.61
N THR A 245 4.11 13.96 3.77
CA THR A 245 4.14 12.99 2.66
C THR A 245 3.04 13.26 1.64
N ILE A 246 1.82 13.53 2.10
CA ILE A 246 0.68 13.86 1.24
C ILE A 246 0.90 15.19 0.53
N LEU A 247 1.32 16.23 1.26
CA LEU A 247 1.57 17.55 0.69
C LEU A 247 2.67 17.52 -0.36
N SER A 248 3.79 16.84 -0.11
CA SER A 248 4.87 16.71 -1.08
C SER A 248 4.47 15.90 -2.33
N SER A 249 3.55 14.94 -2.16
CA SER A 249 2.96 14.23 -3.30
C SER A 249 2.15 15.16 -4.19
N VAL A 250 1.28 15.99 -3.59
CA VAL A 250 0.47 16.96 -4.33
C VAL A 250 1.37 18.00 -5.01
N ASP A 251 2.43 18.45 -4.34
CA ASP A 251 3.40 19.37 -4.94
C ASP A 251 4.10 18.74 -6.17
N SER A 252 4.41 17.44 -6.11
CA SER A 252 4.91 16.70 -7.27
C SER A 252 3.89 16.60 -8.39
N MET A 253 2.61 16.35 -8.07
CA MET A 253 1.54 16.33 -9.06
C MET A 253 1.40 17.69 -9.77
N VAL A 254 1.52 18.79 -9.04
CA VAL A 254 1.54 20.16 -9.61
C VAL A 254 2.76 20.35 -10.51
N LYS A 255 3.96 20.04 -9.99
CA LYS A 255 5.23 20.22 -10.69
C LYS A 255 5.27 19.53 -12.05
N PHE A 256 4.71 18.31 -12.13
CA PHE A 256 4.72 17.49 -13.33
C PHE A 256 3.42 17.57 -14.15
N ASN A 257 2.53 18.52 -13.85
CA ASN A 257 1.24 18.71 -14.54
C ASN A 257 0.35 17.46 -14.56
N LEU A 258 0.35 16.69 -13.47
CA LEU A 258 -0.40 15.45 -13.32
C LEU A 258 -1.80 15.67 -12.70
N LEU A 259 -2.10 16.89 -12.31
CA LEU A 259 -3.43 17.24 -11.83
C LEU A 259 -4.41 17.36 -13.02
N PRO A 260 -5.68 16.95 -12.83
CA PRO A 260 -6.71 17.17 -13.83
C PRO A 260 -6.78 18.66 -14.17
N LYS A 261 -6.69 18.98 -15.46
CA LYS A 261 -6.83 20.38 -15.91
C LYS A 261 -8.14 20.96 -15.36
N VAL A 262 -8.04 22.12 -14.75
CA VAL A 262 -9.21 22.91 -14.38
C VAL A 262 -9.88 23.34 -15.68
N GLN A 263 -11.00 22.68 -16.05
CA GLN A 263 -11.87 23.14 -17.12
C GLN A 263 -12.67 24.31 -16.64
#